data_3459644b6bfd9dadda5622b6d051a6fc
#
_entry.id   3459644b6bfd9dadda5622b6d051a6fc
#
_cell.length_a   1.000
_cell.length_b   1.000
_cell.length_c   1.000
_cell.angle_alpha   90.00
_cell.angle_beta   90.00
_cell.angle_gamma   90.00
#
_symmetry.space_group_name_H-M   'P 1'
#
loop_
_entity.id
_entity.type
_entity.pdbx_description
1 polymer ?
#
loop_
_entity_poly.entity_id
_entity_poly.type
_entity_poly.pdbx_seq_one_letter_code
_entity_poly.pdbx_strand_id
1 'polypeptide(L)'
;MMRRFLVASVAFALAGFASAVQAQTFTPTGSVTPTGSITTGPVTCTLGGSGSVSPTAVTISGTISPGHFACGALMPSGPWSIQRIPGSTSTVHLTLSIVNIIADCRGTVVANWDNATSTVSFTNALFGPNYPQCTYTGHITVPGRQLF
;
A
#
# COMPACT_ATOMS: atom_id res chain seq x y z
N MET A 1 -20.53 -68.29 34.14
CA MET A 1 -20.86 -66.86 34.21
C MET A 1 -19.83 -66.05 33.45
N MET A 2 -20.15 -65.65 32.23
CA MET A 2 -19.27 -64.83 31.38
C MET A 2 -19.63 -63.35 31.56
N ARG A 3 -18.72 -62.53 32.13
CA ARG A 3 -18.85 -61.07 32.20
C ARG A 3 -18.30 -60.48 30.90
N ARG A 4 -19.20 -59.89 30.09
CA ARG A 4 -18.84 -59.11 28.91
C ARG A 4 -18.46 -57.69 29.36
N PHE A 5 -17.19 -57.29 29.14
CA PHE A 5 -16.76 -55.90 29.28
C PHE A 5 -17.08 -55.16 27.98
N LEU A 6 -17.99 -54.19 28.09
CA LEU A 6 -18.23 -53.19 27.06
C LEU A 6 -17.17 -52.10 27.14
N VAL A 7 -16.30 -52.04 26.12
CA VAL A 7 -15.36 -50.93 25.96
C VAL A 7 -16.08 -49.82 25.18
N ALA A 8 -16.41 -48.75 25.88
CA ALA A 8 -16.95 -47.54 25.24
C ALA A 8 -15.79 -46.71 24.67
N SER A 9 -15.69 -46.70 23.35
CA SER A 9 -14.75 -45.81 22.64
C SER A 9 -15.31 -44.41 22.59
N VAL A 10 -14.72 -43.47 23.34
CA VAL A 10 -15.02 -42.06 23.26
C VAL A 10 -14.22 -41.47 22.08
N ALA A 11 -14.90 -41.21 20.99
CA ALA A 11 -14.32 -40.48 19.87
C ALA A 11 -14.30 -38.97 20.20
N PHE A 12 -13.12 -38.43 20.49
CA PHE A 12 -12.90 -36.99 20.58
C PHE A 12 -12.94 -36.41 19.17
N ALA A 13 -14.02 -35.75 18.82
CA ALA A 13 -14.08 -34.91 17.62
C ALA A 13 -13.29 -33.62 17.90
N LEU A 14 -12.07 -33.54 17.39
CA LEU A 14 -11.31 -32.31 17.30
C LEU A 14 -11.99 -31.41 16.25
N ALA A 15 -12.90 -30.56 16.70
CA ALA A 15 -13.42 -29.47 15.90
C ALA A 15 -12.26 -28.46 15.74
N GLY A 16 -11.55 -28.56 14.63
CA GLY A 16 -10.57 -27.57 14.21
C GLY A 16 -11.29 -26.25 13.96
N PHE A 17 -11.16 -25.31 14.88
CA PHE A 17 -11.53 -23.92 14.63
C PHE A 17 -10.52 -23.37 13.61
N ALA A 18 -10.85 -23.48 12.33
CA ALA A 18 -10.19 -22.67 11.31
C ALA A 18 -10.58 -21.22 11.61
N SER A 19 -9.71 -20.48 12.30
CA SER A 19 -9.84 -19.04 12.42
C SER A 19 -9.80 -18.49 11.00
N ALA A 20 -10.94 -18.00 10.52
CA ALA A 20 -11.00 -17.25 9.29
C ALA A 20 -10.09 -16.03 9.47
N VAL A 21 -8.92 -16.04 8.83
CA VAL A 21 -8.07 -14.86 8.74
C VAL A 21 -8.90 -13.83 7.99
N GLN A 22 -9.41 -12.84 8.72
CA GLN A 22 -10.12 -11.74 8.08
C GLN A 22 -9.13 -11.07 7.13
N ALA A 23 -9.50 -11.02 5.85
CA ALA A 23 -8.69 -10.34 4.86
C ALA A 23 -8.69 -8.84 5.21
N GLN A 24 -7.49 -8.27 5.44
CA GLN A 24 -7.35 -6.83 5.65
C GLN A 24 -7.96 -6.08 4.48
N THR A 25 -8.69 -5.02 4.77
CA THR A 25 -9.37 -4.21 3.75
C THR A 25 -9.20 -2.74 4.04
N PHE A 26 -9.06 -1.95 2.97
CA PHE A 26 -9.17 -0.50 3.08
C PHE A 26 -10.62 -0.09 3.31
N THR A 27 -10.83 0.79 4.28
CA THR A 27 -12.17 1.28 4.63
C THR A 27 -12.11 2.73 5.11
N PRO A 28 -13.15 3.53 4.83
CA PRO A 28 -14.24 3.26 3.92
C PRO A 28 -13.80 3.25 2.45
N THR A 29 -14.57 2.57 1.60
CA THR A 29 -14.39 2.61 0.13
C THR A 29 -14.94 3.91 -0.46
N GLY A 30 -14.64 4.20 -1.72
CA GLY A 30 -15.15 5.35 -2.45
C GLY A 30 -14.07 6.34 -2.87
N SER A 31 -14.50 7.52 -3.28
CA SER A 31 -13.61 8.58 -3.77
C SER A 31 -12.73 9.16 -2.68
N VAL A 32 -11.52 9.57 -3.05
CA VAL A 32 -10.54 10.17 -2.15
C VAL A 32 -9.71 11.22 -2.91
N THR A 33 -9.21 12.20 -2.17
CA THR A 33 -8.27 13.21 -2.69
C THR A 33 -6.95 13.07 -1.93
N PRO A 34 -6.01 12.26 -2.43
CA PRO A 34 -4.72 12.05 -1.80
C PRO A 34 -3.86 13.31 -1.87
N THR A 35 -3.00 13.47 -0.86
CA THR A 35 -1.97 14.51 -0.80
C THR A 35 -0.67 13.92 -0.30
N GLY A 36 0.44 14.56 -0.56
CA GLY A 36 1.72 14.06 -0.08
C GLY A 36 2.91 14.86 -0.57
N SER A 37 4.06 14.27 -0.43
CA SER A 37 5.30 14.81 -0.96
C SER A 37 6.23 13.71 -1.43
N ILE A 38 7.11 14.05 -2.36
CA ILE A 38 8.17 13.20 -2.87
C ILE A 38 9.46 13.99 -2.92
N THR A 39 10.54 13.37 -2.46
CA THR A 39 11.88 13.96 -2.50
C THR A 39 12.81 13.08 -3.31
N THR A 40 13.54 13.67 -4.23
CA THR A 40 14.62 13.03 -4.96
C THR A 40 15.84 13.96 -4.96
N GLY A 41 16.96 13.47 -4.40
CA GLY A 41 18.11 14.33 -4.15
C GLY A 41 17.72 15.54 -3.30
N PRO A 42 18.07 16.78 -3.73
CA PRO A 42 17.73 18.01 -2.99
C PRO A 42 16.32 18.54 -3.30
N VAL A 43 15.57 17.89 -4.18
CA VAL A 43 14.29 18.39 -4.72
C VAL A 43 13.12 17.72 -3.99
N THR A 44 12.23 18.55 -3.41
CA THR A 44 10.96 18.08 -2.82
C THR A 44 9.81 18.66 -3.62
N CYS A 45 8.89 17.79 -4.02
CA CYS A 45 7.70 18.13 -4.79
C CYS A 45 6.44 17.74 -4.04
N THR A 46 5.39 18.52 -4.20
CA THR A 46 4.08 18.21 -3.63
C THR A 46 3.34 17.24 -4.51
N LEU A 47 2.81 16.19 -3.90
CA LEU A 47 1.94 15.22 -4.56
C LEU A 47 0.47 15.53 -4.25
N GLY A 48 -0.37 15.27 -5.22
CA GLY A 48 -1.81 15.37 -5.07
C GLY A 48 -2.51 14.47 -6.06
N GLY A 49 -3.81 14.64 -6.19
CA GLY A 49 -4.58 13.90 -7.19
C GLY A 49 -5.99 13.58 -6.75
N SER A 50 -6.61 12.71 -7.51
CA SER A 50 -7.90 12.11 -7.22
C SER A 50 -7.75 10.58 -7.26
N GLY A 51 -8.58 9.89 -6.51
CA GLY A 51 -8.49 8.44 -6.48
C GLY A 51 -9.77 7.77 -6.04
N SER A 52 -9.72 6.45 -6.03
CA SER A 52 -10.77 5.58 -5.55
C SER A 52 -10.20 4.51 -4.62
N VAL A 53 -10.95 4.18 -3.60
CA VAL A 53 -10.62 3.17 -2.62
C VAL A 53 -11.53 1.97 -2.80
N SER A 54 -10.93 0.83 -3.06
CA SER A 54 -11.58 -0.50 -3.02
C SER A 54 -11.10 -1.24 -1.76
N PRO A 55 -11.71 -2.35 -1.38
CA PRO A 55 -11.24 -3.14 -0.24
C PRO A 55 -9.78 -3.59 -0.34
N THR A 56 -9.26 -3.77 -1.55
CA THR A 56 -7.92 -4.33 -1.78
C THR A 56 -6.86 -3.30 -2.15
N ALA A 57 -7.28 -2.13 -2.65
CA ALA A 57 -6.35 -1.14 -3.17
C ALA A 57 -6.93 0.29 -3.16
N VAL A 58 -6.02 1.25 -3.13
CA VAL A 58 -6.27 2.64 -3.48
C VAL A 58 -5.62 2.90 -4.83
N THR A 59 -6.42 3.38 -5.80
CA THR A 59 -5.92 3.77 -7.12
C THR A 59 -5.95 5.28 -7.22
N ILE A 60 -4.84 5.89 -7.65
CA ILE A 60 -4.64 7.33 -7.64
C ILE A 60 -4.24 7.81 -9.04
N SER A 61 -5.00 8.75 -9.58
CA SER A 61 -4.55 9.60 -10.69
C SER A 61 -3.75 10.75 -10.09
N GLY A 62 -2.44 10.56 -10.01
CA GLY A 62 -1.55 11.46 -9.31
C GLY A 62 -1.24 12.74 -10.09
N THR A 63 -0.95 13.79 -9.36
CA THR A 63 -0.41 15.05 -9.87
C THR A 63 0.83 15.42 -9.07
N ILE A 64 1.79 16.06 -9.73
CA ILE A 64 2.99 16.60 -9.11
C ILE A 64 2.98 18.10 -9.33
N SER A 65 2.88 18.83 -8.22
CA SER A 65 2.84 20.30 -8.25
C SER A 65 4.23 20.88 -8.04
N PRO A 66 4.52 22.00 -8.68
CA PRO A 66 5.81 22.64 -8.49
C PRO A 66 5.93 23.21 -7.08
N GLY A 67 6.87 22.66 -6.30
CA GLY A 67 7.42 23.29 -5.09
C GLY A 67 8.85 23.78 -5.34
N HIS A 68 9.46 23.22 -6.39
CA HIS A 68 10.77 23.57 -6.91
C HIS A 68 10.68 23.55 -8.44
N PHE A 69 11.51 24.35 -9.14
CA PHE A 69 11.45 24.39 -10.62
C PHE A 69 11.65 22.99 -11.27
N ALA A 70 12.45 22.14 -10.64
CA ALA A 70 12.70 20.77 -11.12
C ALA A 70 11.48 19.84 -11.00
N CYS A 71 10.48 20.18 -10.19
CA CYS A 71 9.25 19.41 -10.08
C CYS A 71 8.42 19.42 -11.38
N GLY A 72 8.57 20.46 -12.19
CA GLY A 72 7.94 20.53 -13.51
C GLY A 72 8.46 19.50 -14.52
N ALA A 73 9.63 18.91 -14.25
CA ALA A 73 10.23 17.86 -15.07
C ALA A 73 9.75 16.44 -14.65
N LEU A 74 9.04 16.32 -13.53
CA LEU A 74 8.48 15.07 -13.06
C LEU A 74 7.02 14.98 -13.50
N MET A 75 6.67 13.97 -14.29
CA MET A 75 5.33 13.79 -14.82
C MET A 75 4.78 12.43 -14.40
N PRO A 76 3.59 12.38 -13.78
CA PRO A 76 2.89 11.12 -13.61
C PRO A 76 2.62 10.48 -14.98
N SER A 77 2.96 9.21 -15.13
CA SER A 77 2.86 8.50 -16.42
C SER A 77 1.85 7.36 -16.41
N GLY A 78 1.03 7.31 -15.39
CA GLY A 78 -0.01 6.29 -15.20
C GLY A 78 -0.58 6.34 -13.79
N PRO A 79 -1.55 5.50 -13.48
CA PRO A 79 -2.11 5.44 -12.13
C PRO A 79 -1.06 4.97 -11.14
N TRP A 80 -1.06 5.56 -9.96
CA TRP A 80 -0.38 5.04 -8.79
C TRP A 80 -1.33 4.12 -8.03
N SER A 81 -0.80 3.18 -7.27
CA SER A 81 -1.63 2.30 -6.45
C SER A 81 -0.98 2.00 -5.11
N ILE A 82 -1.83 1.89 -4.10
CA ILE A 82 -1.49 1.38 -2.79
C ILE A 82 -2.30 0.10 -2.62
N GLN A 83 -1.64 -1.05 -2.60
CA GLN A 83 -2.30 -2.35 -2.49
C GLN A 83 -2.00 -2.97 -1.14
N ARG A 84 -3.03 -3.56 -0.53
CA ARG A 84 -2.84 -4.32 0.71
C ARG A 84 -1.90 -5.51 0.48
N ILE A 85 -1.13 -5.82 1.51
CA ILE A 85 -0.39 -7.09 1.60
C ILE A 85 -1.20 -8.00 2.52
N PRO A 86 -1.64 -9.18 2.06
CA PRO A 86 -2.37 -10.13 2.92
C PRO A 86 -1.60 -10.43 4.20
N GLY A 87 -2.27 -10.32 5.34
CA GLY A 87 -1.65 -10.56 6.65
C GLY A 87 -0.94 -9.36 7.28
N SER A 88 -0.92 -8.19 6.63
CA SER A 88 -0.29 -6.98 7.16
C SER A 88 -1.27 -5.81 7.25
N THR A 89 -1.24 -5.09 8.37
CA THR A 89 -1.93 -3.81 8.58
C THR A 89 -0.98 -2.62 8.64
N SER A 90 0.32 -2.87 8.56
CA SER A 90 1.39 -1.87 8.68
C SER A 90 2.27 -1.74 7.44
N THR A 91 2.10 -2.60 6.44
CA THR A 91 2.83 -2.54 5.18
C THR A 91 1.90 -2.74 3.99
N VAL A 92 2.24 -2.10 2.89
CA VAL A 92 1.48 -2.13 1.63
C VAL A 92 2.45 -2.21 0.46
N HIS A 93 1.97 -2.65 -0.69
CA HIS A 93 2.65 -2.45 -1.96
C HIS A 93 2.31 -1.07 -2.52
N LEU A 94 3.31 -0.22 -2.69
CA LEU A 94 3.18 1.07 -3.34
C LEU A 94 3.75 1.00 -4.75
N THR A 95 2.92 1.31 -5.74
CA THR A 95 3.33 1.44 -7.14
C THR A 95 3.30 2.91 -7.53
N LEU A 96 4.41 3.42 -8.01
CA LEU A 96 4.52 4.74 -8.62
C LEU A 96 4.93 4.62 -10.09
N SER A 97 4.45 5.55 -10.89
CA SER A 97 4.82 5.73 -12.29
C SER A 97 5.09 7.20 -12.54
N ILE A 98 6.37 7.54 -12.63
CA ILE A 98 6.83 8.93 -12.81
C ILE A 98 7.88 8.93 -13.92
N VAL A 99 7.65 9.74 -14.95
CA VAL A 99 8.64 10.00 -15.99
C VAL A 99 9.36 11.30 -15.68
N ASN A 100 10.66 11.27 -15.74
CA ASN A 100 11.50 12.47 -15.77
C ASN A 100 12.27 12.54 -17.10
N ILE A 101 13.02 13.62 -17.32
CA ILE A 101 13.76 13.83 -18.56
C ILE A 101 14.84 12.78 -18.84
N ILE A 102 15.21 11.96 -17.85
CA ILE A 102 16.33 11.01 -17.92
C ILE A 102 15.79 9.57 -17.93
N ALA A 103 14.72 9.29 -17.19
CA ALA A 103 14.26 7.94 -16.94
C ALA A 103 12.73 7.84 -16.81
N ASP A 104 12.23 6.67 -17.14
CA ASP A 104 10.86 6.24 -16.85
C ASP A 104 10.88 5.40 -15.57
N CYS A 105 10.54 6.02 -14.46
CA CYS A 105 10.57 5.42 -13.14
C CYS A 105 9.21 4.80 -12.84
N ARG A 106 9.09 3.51 -13.10
CA ARG A 106 7.88 2.72 -12.80
C ARG A 106 8.25 1.51 -11.98
N GLY A 107 7.64 1.35 -10.85
CA GLY A 107 7.93 0.19 -10.00
C GLY A 107 7.05 0.10 -8.78
N THR A 108 7.16 -1.03 -8.10
CA THR A 108 6.44 -1.35 -6.89
C THR A 108 7.43 -1.63 -5.77
N VAL A 109 7.18 -1.04 -4.62
CA VAL A 109 7.98 -1.25 -3.40
C VAL A 109 7.07 -1.65 -2.25
N VAL A 110 7.64 -2.28 -1.22
CA VAL A 110 6.96 -2.42 0.07
C VAL A 110 7.17 -1.12 0.84
N ALA A 111 6.07 -0.51 1.26
CA ALA A 111 6.06 0.75 1.99
C ALA A 111 5.31 0.61 3.33
N ASN A 112 5.57 1.51 4.25
CA ASN A 112 4.92 1.51 5.56
C ASN A 112 3.55 2.19 5.47
N TRP A 113 2.54 1.58 6.09
CA TRP A 113 1.21 2.15 6.26
C TRP A 113 0.95 2.50 7.72
N ASP A 114 0.51 3.72 7.97
CA ASP A 114 0.10 4.19 9.29
C ASP A 114 -1.41 4.46 9.30
N ASN A 115 -2.16 3.65 10.04
CA ASN A 115 -3.61 3.82 10.21
C ASN A 115 -3.98 5.10 10.97
N ALA A 116 -3.14 5.57 11.88
CA ALA A 116 -3.44 6.76 12.67
C ALA A 116 -3.50 8.02 11.82
N THR A 117 -2.64 8.10 10.81
CA THR A 117 -2.53 9.23 9.88
C THR A 117 -3.07 8.94 8.49
N SER A 118 -3.49 7.71 8.22
CA SER A 118 -3.90 7.24 6.87
C SER A 118 -2.83 7.50 5.81
N THR A 119 -1.58 7.22 6.14
CA THR A 119 -0.43 7.62 5.33
C THR A 119 0.45 6.42 4.98
N VAL A 120 0.80 6.30 3.71
CA VAL A 120 1.90 5.45 3.26
C VAL A 120 3.18 6.27 3.21
N SER A 121 4.26 5.73 3.74
CA SER A 121 5.59 6.36 3.73
C SER A 121 6.66 5.41 3.18
N PHE A 122 7.65 5.99 2.51
CA PHE A 122 8.75 5.28 1.88
C PHE A 122 10.03 6.11 1.96
N THR A 123 11.16 5.43 2.13
CA THR A 123 12.46 6.10 2.28
C THR A 123 13.48 5.40 1.39
N ASN A 124 14.19 6.19 0.56
CA ASN A 124 15.18 5.69 -0.39
C ASN A 124 14.66 4.50 -1.23
N ALA A 125 13.40 4.57 -1.62
CA ALA A 125 12.74 3.50 -2.35
C ALA A 125 13.02 3.63 -3.85
N LEU A 126 13.44 2.54 -4.48
CA LEU A 126 13.72 2.48 -5.90
C LEU A 126 12.46 2.04 -6.66
N PHE A 127 11.93 2.93 -7.49
CA PHE A 127 10.78 2.67 -8.36
C PHE A 127 11.26 2.47 -9.80
N GLY A 128 11.53 1.22 -10.18
CA GLY A 128 11.89 0.87 -11.55
C GLY A 128 13.36 0.59 -11.76
N PRO A 129 13.93 1.01 -12.91
CA PRO A 129 15.32 0.73 -13.24
C PRO A 129 16.28 1.26 -12.17
N ASN A 130 17.40 0.59 -11.99
CA ASN A 130 18.41 0.96 -10.99
C ASN A 130 19.17 2.25 -11.39
N TYR A 131 18.42 3.36 -11.44
CA TYR A 131 18.96 4.70 -11.61
C TYR A 131 18.73 5.50 -10.34
N PRO A 132 19.72 6.30 -9.89
CA PRO A 132 19.56 7.21 -8.74
C PRO A 132 18.33 8.11 -8.86
N GLN A 133 17.97 8.49 -10.09
CA GLN A 133 16.84 9.36 -10.42
C GLN A 133 15.47 8.71 -10.15
N CYS A 134 15.43 7.38 -9.98
CA CYS A 134 14.22 6.63 -9.64
C CYS A 134 14.13 6.28 -8.15
N THR A 135 15.02 6.80 -7.34
CA THR A 135 15.02 6.62 -5.89
C THR A 135 14.34 7.81 -5.23
N TYR A 136 13.28 7.52 -4.49
CA TYR A 136 12.44 8.53 -3.86
C TYR A 136 12.27 8.28 -2.37
N THR A 137 12.14 9.36 -1.63
CA THR A 137 11.65 9.38 -0.25
C THR A 137 10.40 10.24 -0.19
N GLY A 138 9.38 9.81 0.54
CA GLY A 138 8.17 10.60 0.64
C GLY A 138 7.03 9.92 1.37
N HIS A 139 5.86 10.52 1.21
CA HIS A 139 4.63 9.99 1.78
C HIS A 139 3.42 10.39 0.92
N ILE A 140 2.38 9.57 1.01
CA ILE A 140 1.06 9.86 0.44
C ILE A 140 0.02 9.61 1.54
N THR A 141 -0.74 10.64 1.87
CA THR A 141 -1.87 10.55 2.80
C THR A 141 -3.15 10.34 2.00
N VAL A 142 -3.92 9.33 2.41
CA VAL A 142 -5.22 8.97 1.83
C VAL A 142 -6.28 9.29 2.90
N PRO A 143 -6.84 10.51 2.93
CA PRO A 143 -7.57 11.03 4.08
C PRO A 143 -8.71 10.13 4.52
N GLY A 144 -8.78 9.84 5.82
CA GLY A 144 -9.86 9.09 6.46
C GLY A 144 -9.92 7.61 6.08
N ARG A 145 -8.85 7.03 5.55
CA ARG A 145 -8.80 5.61 5.16
C ARG A 145 -7.93 4.82 6.14
N GLN A 146 -8.38 3.62 6.46
CA GLN A 146 -7.69 2.71 7.35
C GLN A 146 -7.61 1.33 6.72
N LEU A 147 -6.61 0.57 7.11
CA LEU A 147 -6.39 -0.81 6.69
C LEU A 147 -6.57 -1.73 7.91
N PHE A 148 -7.61 -2.54 7.90
CA PHE A 148 -7.94 -3.50 8.96
C PHE A 148 -7.91 -4.92 8.44
#